data_ecbbc52df7ae3eefed80b4010f7e7cb4
#
_entry.id   ecbbc52df7ae3eefed80b4010f7e7cb4
#
_cell.length_a   1.000
_cell.length_b   1.000
_cell.length_c   1.000
_cell.angle_alpha   90.00
_cell.angle_beta   90.00
_cell.angle_gamma   90.00
#
_symmetry.space_group_name_H-M   'P 1'
#
loop_
_entity.id
_entity.type
_entity.pdbx_description
1 polymer ?
#
loop_
_entity_poly.entity_id
_entity_poly.type
_entity_poly.pdbx_seq_one_letter_code
_entity_poly.pdbx_strand_id
1 'polypeptide(L)'
;MKKGFRGTGTVERVDFPNKGIAVTDDGDRVIVKNTIPGQKVEFVVNKVKHQRAEGRLMEVIEKSPLETEEPCPHFGMCGGCTYQTVPYEKQLDMKLTQVKKLISDAIGTEKESGYEFIGIHGSPKKSEYRNKMEFSFGDEYKDGPLALGMHKRGSFYDLVTVSDCQIVDEDFRTILKATLDYFSKNNIPYFHRATHKGYLRHLLVRKATKTGEIIVDLVTTTQTEGFNEEELLAGFRYALLTRHYDGRFKGVLHTQNDSVADVVKNEGTDVLYGDSYFYEELLGLKFKITPFSFFQTNSLGAEVLYETAREFILGDDKDSLNGKTVYDLYSGTGTIAQLMAPVCKEVVGVEIVEEAVCAAKENAALNGLDNCKF
;
A
#
# COMPACT_ATOMS: atom_id res chain seq x y z
N MET A 1 4.60 -19.00 -29.57
CA MET A 1 3.27 -18.29 -29.60
C MET A 1 3.36 -16.93 -30.26
N LYS A 2 2.23 -16.37 -30.78
CA LYS A 2 2.17 -15.03 -31.40
C LYS A 2 1.32 -14.09 -30.52
N LYS A 3 1.54 -12.77 -30.63
CA LYS A 3 0.66 -11.77 -30.03
C LYS A 3 -0.78 -11.97 -30.50
N GLY A 4 -1.77 -11.90 -29.60
CA GLY A 4 -3.18 -12.18 -29.85
C GLY A 4 -3.58 -13.66 -29.73
N PHE A 5 -2.63 -14.57 -29.51
CA PHE A 5 -2.96 -15.97 -29.25
C PHE A 5 -3.77 -16.09 -27.96
N ARG A 6 -4.90 -16.79 -28.02
CA ARG A 6 -5.75 -17.15 -26.89
C ARG A 6 -5.55 -18.63 -26.59
N GLY A 7 -5.25 -18.96 -25.35
CA GLY A 7 -4.96 -20.32 -24.94
C GLY A 7 -5.21 -20.55 -23.47
N THR A 8 -5.08 -21.79 -23.06
CA THR A 8 -5.21 -22.23 -21.67
C THR A 8 -3.89 -22.83 -21.18
N GLY A 9 -3.66 -22.82 -19.89
CA GLY A 9 -2.50 -23.45 -19.29
C GLY A 9 -2.62 -23.55 -17.78
N THR A 10 -1.86 -24.47 -17.19
CA THR A 10 -1.77 -24.63 -15.73
C THR A 10 -0.60 -23.83 -15.20
N VAL A 11 -0.85 -23.05 -14.14
CA VAL A 11 0.19 -22.25 -13.48
C VAL A 11 1.11 -23.16 -12.67
N GLU A 12 2.32 -23.38 -13.17
CA GLU A 12 3.34 -24.22 -12.53
C GLU A 12 3.88 -23.57 -11.24
N ARG A 13 4.19 -22.29 -11.32
CA ARG A 13 4.72 -21.48 -10.21
C ARG A 13 4.48 -20.00 -10.43
N VAL A 14 4.72 -19.20 -9.39
CA VAL A 14 4.70 -17.74 -9.47
C VAL A 14 6.08 -17.19 -9.12
N ASP A 15 6.75 -16.57 -10.08
CA ASP A 15 8.03 -15.89 -9.89
C ASP A 15 7.78 -14.45 -9.36
N PHE A 16 8.77 -13.91 -8.64
CA PHE A 16 8.70 -12.56 -8.07
C PHE A 16 8.55 -11.47 -9.18
N PRO A 17 7.79 -10.43 -8.96
CA PRO A 17 6.93 -10.13 -7.79
C PRO A 17 5.51 -10.73 -7.89
N ASN A 18 5.04 -11.15 -9.04
CA ASN A 18 3.71 -11.70 -9.30
C ASN A 18 3.61 -12.17 -10.76
N LYS A 19 4.54 -13.02 -11.18
CA LYS A 19 4.64 -13.54 -12.55
C LYS A 19 4.31 -15.04 -12.55
N GLY A 20 3.04 -15.39 -12.71
CA GLY A 20 2.68 -16.79 -12.86
C GLY A 20 3.22 -17.36 -14.16
N ILE A 21 3.82 -18.52 -14.10
CA ILE A 21 4.33 -19.26 -15.26
C ILE A 21 3.27 -20.30 -15.59
N ALA A 22 2.42 -19.98 -16.56
CA ALA A 22 1.42 -20.92 -17.09
C ALA A 22 2.07 -21.77 -18.17
N VAL A 23 1.86 -23.09 -18.09
CA VAL A 23 2.32 -24.08 -19.05
C VAL A 23 1.10 -24.63 -19.79
N THR A 24 1.12 -24.53 -21.11
CA THR A 24 0.07 -25.10 -21.99
C THR A 24 0.23 -26.60 -22.16
N ASP A 25 -0.78 -27.28 -22.68
CA ASP A 25 -0.74 -28.72 -22.99
C ASP A 25 0.38 -29.07 -24.00
N ASP A 26 0.76 -28.13 -24.85
CA ASP A 26 1.88 -28.26 -25.81
C ASP A 26 3.25 -27.99 -25.15
N GLY A 27 3.31 -27.67 -23.88
CA GLY A 27 4.55 -27.37 -23.12
C GLY A 27 5.07 -25.94 -23.28
N ASP A 28 4.36 -25.07 -23.98
CA ASP A 28 4.73 -23.65 -24.09
C ASP A 28 4.53 -22.91 -22.75
N ARG A 29 5.47 -22.00 -22.43
CA ARG A 29 5.42 -21.20 -21.19
C ARG A 29 5.01 -19.77 -21.46
N VAL A 30 4.02 -19.28 -20.69
CA VAL A 30 3.51 -17.91 -20.76
C VAL A 30 3.52 -17.28 -19.37
N ILE A 31 4.00 -16.03 -19.27
CA ILE A 31 3.93 -15.26 -18.04
C ILE A 31 2.54 -14.65 -17.93
N VAL A 32 1.76 -15.05 -16.94
CA VAL A 32 0.42 -14.52 -16.66
C VAL A 32 0.39 -13.97 -15.25
N LYS A 33 0.25 -12.65 -15.12
CA LYS A 33 0.18 -11.99 -13.80
C LYS A 33 -1.14 -12.26 -13.09
N ASN A 34 -1.13 -12.08 -11.75
CA ASN A 34 -2.31 -12.23 -10.89
C ASN A 34 -2.90 -13.64 -10.88
N THR A 35 -2.03 -14.63 -10.88
CA THR A 35 -2.39 -16.04 -10.82
C THR A 35 -1.76 -16.72 -9.60
N ILE A 36 -2.26 -17.89 -9.25
CA ILE A 36 -1.83 -18.71 -8.11
C ILE A 36 -1.32 -20.05 -8.66
N PRO A 37 -0.25 -20.64 -8.10
CA PRO A 37 0.24 -21.96 -8.52
C PRO A 37 -0.87 -23.00 -8.45
N GLY A 38 -0.99 -23.83 -9.47
CA GLY A 38 -2.02 -24.88 -9.59
C GLY A 38 -3.34 -24.41 -10.23
N GLN A 39 -3.53 -23.13 -10.49
CA GLN A 39 -4.69 -22.66 -11.26
C GLN A 39 -4.59 -23.10 -12.73
N LYS A 40 -5.71 -23.52 -13.32
CA LYS A 40 -5.86 -23.57 -14.76
C LYS A 40 -6.49 -22.27 -15.25
N VAL A 41 -5.80 -21.59 -16.15
CA VAL A 41 -6.17 -20.24 -16.57
C VAL A 41 -6.30 -20.13 -18.07
N GLU A 42 -7.24 -19.29 -18.50
CA GLU A 42 -7.31 -18.79 -19.86
C GLU A 42 -6.58 -17.46 -19.95
N PHE A 43 -5.79 -17.26 -21.01
CA PHE A 43 -5.03 -16.04 -21.23
C PHE A 43 -4.99 -15.62 -22.69
N VAL A 44 -4.72 -14.34 -22.91
CA VAL A 44 -4.43 -13.79 -24.24
C VAL A 44 -3.03 -13.21 -24.25
N VAL A 45 -2.17 -13.68 -25.15
CA VAL A 45 -0.80 -13.19 -25.32
C VAL A 45 -0.83 -11.74 -25.81
N ASN A 46 -0.33 -10.81 -25.00
CA ASN A 46 -0.31 -9.39 -25.33
C ASN A 46 1.09 -8.92 -25.78
N LYS A 47 2.14 -9.65 -25.42
CA LYS A 47 3.53 -9.30 -25.76
C LYS A 47 4.37 -10.56 -25.93
N VAL A 48 5.29 -10.51 -26.93
CA VAL A 48 6.33 -11.52 -27.11
C VAL A 48 7.66 -10.80 -27.29
N LYS A 49 8.63 -11.11 -26.42
CA LYS A 49 9.99 -10.54 -26.48
C LYS A 49 11.01 -11.62 -26.08
N HIS A 50 12.10 -11.76 -26.90
CA HIS A 50 13.17 -12.74 -26.65
C HIS A 50 12.64 -14.15 -26.32
N GLN A 51 11.72 -14.67 -27.14
CA GLN A 51 11.04 -15.99 -26.99
C GLN A 51 10.22 -16.15 -25.69
N ARG A 52 10.02 -15.08 -24.91
CA ARG A 52 9.13 -15.07 -23.75
C ARG A 52 7.80 -14.45 -24.12
N ALA A 53 6.72 -15.20 -23.90
CA ALA A 53 5.36 -14.72 -24.06
C ALA A 53 4.83 -14.17 -22.73
N GLU A 54 4.23 -12.98 -22.77
CA GLU A 54 3.47 -12.41 -21.66
C GLU A 54 2.01 -12.37 -22.05
N GLY A 55 1.14 -12.88 -21.18
CA GLY A 55 -0.30 -12.96 -21.37
C GLY A 55 -1.07 -12.18 -20.32
N ARG A 56 -2.23 -11.67 -20.72
CA ARG A 56 -3.23 -11.13 -19.81
C ARG A 56 -4.16 -12.26 -19.37
N LEU A 57 -4.37 -12.41 -18.08
CA LEU A 57 -5.36 -13.31 -17.51
C LEU A 57 -6.75 -12.91 -18.01
N MET A 58 -7.50 -13.86 -18.57
CA MET A 58 -8.88 -13.67 -18.97
C MET A 58 -9.83 -14.28 -17.94
N GLU A 59 -9.56 -15.53 -17.54
CA GLU A 59 -10.39 -16.28 -16.62
C GLU A 59 -9.57 -17.32 -15.85
N VAL A 60 -9.96 -17.60 -14.62
CA VAL A 60 -9.51 -18.78 -13.86
C VAL A 60 -10.54 -19.89 -14.10
N ILE A 61 -10.18 -20.87 -14.93
CA ILE A 61 -11.05 -22.00 -15.32
C ILE A 61 -11.20 -22.97 -14.15
N GLU A 62 -10.07 -23.28 -13.49
CA GLU A 62 -10.02 -24.14 -12.32
C GLU A 62 -9.20 -23.44 -11.21
N LYS A 63 -9.76 -23.39 -10.01
CA LYS A 63 -9.07 -22.86 -8.84
C LYS A 63 -7.88 -23.73 -8.44
N SER A 64 -6.89 -23.12 -7.82
CA SER A 64 -5.78 -23.86 -7.23
C SER A 64 -6.24 -24.66 -6.02
N PRO A 65 -5.68 -25.88 -5.78
CA PRO A 65 -5.87 -26.59 -4.52
C PRO A 65 -5.40 -25.80 -3.27
N LEU A 66 -4.59 -24.77 -3.44
CA LEU A 66 -4.17 -23.85 -2.39
C LEU A 66 -5.25 -22.84 -1.98
N GLU A 67 -6.28 -22.65 -2.80
CA GLU A 67 -7.33 -21.65 -2.57
C GLU A 67 -8.44 -22.23 -1.68
N THR A 68 -8.25 -22.17 -0.39
CA THR A 68 -9.15 -22.73 0.64
C THR A 68 -9.79 -21.68 1.53
N GLU A 69 -9.35 -20.42 1.44
CA GLU A 69 -9.89 -19.33 2.24
C GLU A 69 -11.01 -18.60 1.50
N GLU A 70 -11.98 -18.08 2.26
CA GLU A 70 -12.97 -17.18 1.71
C GLU A 70 -12.37 -15.78 1.57
N PRO A 71 -12.41 -15.21 0.36
CA PRO A 71 -11.83 -13.89 0.13
C PRO A 71 -12.74 -12.77 0.62
N CYS A 72 -12.16 -11.57 0.71
CA CYS A 72 -12.89 -10.32 0.77
C CYS A 72 -13.98 -10.27 -0.33
N PRO A 73 -15.19 -9.72 -0.06
CA PRO A 73 -16.28 -9.65 -1.05
C PRO A 73 -15.89 -8.99 -2.37
N HIS A 74 -14.87 -8.13 -2.34
CA HIS A 74 -14.36 -7.41 -3.52
C HIS A 74 -13.23 -8.14 -4.25
N PHE A 75 -12.80 -9.32 -3.75
CA PHE A 75 -11.70 -10.07 -4.36
C PHE A 75 -12.04 -10.49 -5.79
N GLY A 76 -11.04 -10.45 -6.67
CA GLY A 76 -11.23 -10.75 -8.09
C GLY A 76 -11.65 -9.52 -8.90
N MET A 77 -12.54 -8.67 -8.40
CA MET A 77 -12.89 -7.39 -9.04
C MET A 77 -11.91 -6.27 -8.68
N CYS A 78 -11.65 -6.08 -7.37
CA CYS A 78 -10.69 -5.10 -6.88
C CYS A 78 -9.25 -5.47 -7.25
N GLY A 79 -8.47 -4.48 -7.71
CA GLY A 79 -7.05 -4.65 -8.07
C GLY A 79 -6.09 -4.74 -6.88
N GLY A 80 -6.56 -4.54 -5.64
CA GLY A 80 -5.70 -4.36 -4.47
C GLY A 80 -5.00 -5.63 -3.96
N CYS A 81 -5.63 -6.81 -4.04
CA CYS A 81 -5.12 -8.05 -3.46
C CYS A 81 -5.01 -9.18 -4.48
N THR A 82 -4.00 -10.07 -4.29
CA THR A 82 -3.76 -11.18 -5.21
C THR A 82 -3.96 -12.55 -4.58
N TYR A 83 -3.70 -12.71 -3.28
CA TYR A 83 -3.55 -14.03 -2.63
C TYR A 83 -4.54 -14.28 -1.49
N GLN A 84 -5.63 -13.53 -1.36
CA GLN A 84 -6.55 -13.67 -0.22
C GLN A 84 -7.28 -15.01 -0.13
N THR A 85 -7.40 -15.74 -1.25
CA THR A 85 -7.96 -17.10 -1.28
C THR A 85 -7.00 -18.17 -0.77
N VAL A 86 -5.72 -17.83 -0.56
CA VAL A 86 -4.66 -18.72 -0.13
C VAL A 86 -4.41 -18.53 1.38
N PRO A 87 -4.36 -19.59 2.20
CA PRO A 87 -4.00 -19.48 3.61
C PRO A 87 -2.69 -18.74 3.83
N TYR A 88 -2.64 -17.91 4.86
CA TYR A 88 -1.53 -16.98 5.06
C TYR A 88 -0.16 -17.68 5.13
N GLU A 89 -0.09 -18.86 5.78
CA GLU A 89 1.14 -19.66 5.88
C GLU A 89 1.62 -20.10 4.48
N LYS A 90 0.68 -20.44 3.59
CA LYS A 90 1.01 -20.76 2.19
C LYS A 90 1.46 -19.55 1.38
N GLN A 91 0.92 -18.35 1.70
CA GLN A 91 1.44 -17.11 1.11
C GLN A 91 2.90 -16.87 1.55
N LEU A 92 3.25 -17.14 2.80
CA LEU A 92 4.62 -17.05 3.30
C LEU A 92 5.53 -18.05 2.59
N ASP A 93 5.11 -19.33 2.46
CA ASP A 93 5.87 -20.37 1.73
C ASP A 93 6.15 -19.95 0.28
N MET A 94 5.15 -19.40 -0.40
CA MET A 94 5.30 -18.88 -1.77
C MET A 94 6.32 -17.77 -1.85
N LYS A 95 6.25 -16.77 -0.96
CA LYS A 95 7.19 -15.65 -0.91
C LYS A 95 8.61 -16.09 -0.56
N LEU A 96 8.75 -16.98 0.40
CA LEU A 96 10.04 -17.58 0.77
C LEU A 96 10.68 -18.26 -0.43
N THR A 97 9.94 -19.10 -1.15
CA THR A 97 10.42 -19.81 -2.35
C THR A 97 10.84 -18.81 -3.44
N GLN A 98 10.07 -17.72 -3.65
CA GLN A 98 10.41 -16.69 -4.62
C GLN A 98 11.72 -15.97 -4.27
N VAL A 99 11.92 -15.61 -3.00
CA VAL A 99 13.14 -14.90 -2.57
C VAL A 99 14.35 -15.84 -2.60
N LYS A 100 14.22 -17.07 -2.12
CA LYS A 100 15.29 -18.07 -2.25
C LYS A 100 15.75 -18.26 -3.70
N LYS A 101 14.78 -18.35 -4.63
CA LYS A 101 15.08 -18.45 -6.04
C LYS A 101 15.84 -17.23 -6.56
N LEU A 102 15.44 -16.02 -6.21
CA LEU A 102 16.13 -14.79 -6.64
C LEU A 102 17.57 -14.75 -6.15
N ILE A 103 17.80 -15.11 -4.89
CA ILE A 103 19.15 -15.13 -4.30
C ILE A 103 19.98 -16.22 -4.98
N SER A 104 19.45 -17.45 -5.12
CA SER A 104 20.15 -18.54 -5.78
C SER A 104 20.49 -18.24 -7.24
N ASP A 105 19.59 -17.57 -7.97
CA ASP A 105 19.84 -17.17 -9.36
C ASP A 105 20.95 -16.09 -9.46
N ALA A 106 21.14 -15.28 -8.42
CA ALA A 106 22.13 -14.20 -8.41
C ALA A 106 23.53 -14.61 -7.93
N ILE A 107 23.58 -15.41 -6.87
CA ILE A 107 24.86 -15.73 -6.17
C ILE A 107 25.11 -17.23 -5.99
N GLY A 108 24.26 -18.10 -6.54
CA GLY A 108 24.32 -19.55 -6.34
C GLY A 108 23.48 -20.02 -5.16
N THR A 109 23.37 -21.32 -5.00
CA THR A 109 22.62 -21.96 -3.91
C THR A 109 23.33 -21.78 -2.56
N GLU A 110 22.62 -22.01 -1.44
CA GLU A 110 23.17 -21.98 -0.08
C GLU A 110 24.45 -22.85 0.03
N LYS A 111 24.44 -24.04 -0.59
CA LYS A 111 25.58 -24.96 -0.60
C LYS A 111 26.76 -24.45 -1.39
N GLU A 112 26.53 -23.76 -2.51
CA GLU A 112 27.59 -23.26 -3.40
C GLU A 112 28.21 -21.97 -2.85
N SER A 113 27.44 -21.11 -2.21
CA SER A 113 27.84 -19.76 -1.78
C SER A 113 28.06 -19.63 -0.27
N GLY A 114 27.77 -20.69 0.49
CA GLY A 114 28.03 -20.73 1.94
C GLY A 114 27.19 -19.78 2.79
N TYR A 115 26.04 -19.30 2.28
CA TYR A 115 25.09 -18.54 3.08
C TYR A 115 24.01 -19.47 3.67
N GLU A 116 23.37 -19.02 4.74
CA GLU A 116 22.21 -19.66 5.32
C GLU A 116 20.97 -18.80 5.09
N PHE A 117 19.90 -19.43 4.58
CA PHE A 117 18.60 -18.77 4.44
C PHE A 117 17.74 -19.09 5.67
N ILE A 118 17.75 -18.22 6.66
CA ILE A 118 17.16 -18.45 7.98
C ILE A 118 15.63 -18.61 7.93
N GLY A 119 14.92 -17.95 7.01
CA GLY A 119 13.48 -18.12 6.88
C GLY A 119 12.72 -16.86 6.45
N ILE A 120 11.48 -16.75 6.91
CA ILE A 120 10.59 -15.63 6.66
C ILE A 120 9.81 -15.29 7.91
N HIS A 121 9.72 -14.01 8.26
CA HIS A 121 8.84 -13.53 9.31
C HIS A 121 7.48 -13.18 8.74
N GLY A 122 6.41 -13.61 9.41
CA GLY A 122 5.04 -13.22 9.08
C GLY A 122 4.67 -11.87 9.67
N SER A 123 3.63 -11.24 9.12
CA SER A 123 3.01 -10.08 9.76
C SER A 123 2.27 -10.50 11.03
N PRO A 124 2.36 -9.75 12.13
CA PRO A 124 1.60 -10.02 13.35
C PRO A 124 0.07 -10.00 13.14
N LYS A 125 -0.41 -9.16 12.22
CA LYS A 125 -1.81 -9.12 11.77
C LYS A 125 -1.92 -9.61 10.33
N LYS A 126 -2.84 -10.52 10.06
CA LYS A 126 -3.11 -11.08 8.72
C LYS A 126 -4.16 -10.26 7.95
N SER A 127 -5.08 -9.60 8.66
CA SER A 127 -6.11 -8.68 8.17
C SER A 127 -6.06 -7.38 8.96
N GLU A 128 -6.73 -6.32 8.48
CA GLU A 128 -6.82 -5.01 9.15
C GLU A 128 -5.47 -4.43 9.59
N TYR A 129 -4.43 -4.73 8.83
CA TYR A 129 -3.07 -4.31 9.13
C TYR A 129 -2.68 -2.98 8.49
N ARG A 130 -3.47 -2.54 7.50
CA ARG A 130 -3.09 -1.40 6.66
C ARG A 130 -3.53 -0.09 7.28
N ASN A 131 -2.55 0.79 7.52
CA ASN A 131 -2.72 2.07 8.22
C ASN A 131 -2.87 3.29 7.29
N LYS A 132 -2.83 3.09 5.96
CA LYS A 132 -3.00 4.14 4.94
C LYS A 132 -3.75 3.61 3.74
N MET A 133 -4.79 4.32 3.31
CA MET A 133 -5.48 4.09 2.04
C MET A 133 -5.65 5.39 1.27
N GLU A 134 -5.53 5.28 -0.04
CA GLU A 134 -5.88 6.31 -1.01
C GLU A 134 -7.00 5.73 -1.86
N PHE A 135 -8.22 6.13 -1.57
CA PHE A 135 -9.39 5.77 -2.36
C PHE A 135 -9.58 6.79 -3.49
N SER A 136 -9.95 6.34 -4.67
CA SER A 136 -10.25 7.20 -5.80
C SER A 136 -11.75 7.40 -5.92
N PHE A 137 -12.17 8.61 -6.31
CA PHE A 137 -13.53 8.88 -6.78
C PHE A 137 -13.63 8.59 -8.29
N GLY A 138 -14.77 8.07 -8.71
CA GLY A 138 -15.05 7.74 -10.10
C GLY A 138 -16.41 7.08 -10.26
N ASP A 139 -16.53 6.17 -11.22
CA ASP A 139 -17.69 5.33 -11.44
C ASP A 139 -17.32 3.84 -11.50
N GLU A 140 -18.28 2.96 -11.25
CA GLU A 140 -18.07 1.51 -11.34
C GLU A 140 -18.12 1.00 -12.79
N TYR A 141 -18.79 1.74 -13.63
CA TYR A 141 -18.90 1.57 -15.07
C TYR A 141 -19.24 2.93 -15.70
N LYS A 142 -18.88 3.10 -16.95
CA LYS A 142 -19.07 4.37 -17.66
C LYS A 142 -20.46 4.98 -17.45
N ASP A 143 -20.50 6.24 -17.01
CA ASP A 143 -21.71 7.01 -16.69
C ASP A 143 -22.57 6.37 -15.58
N GLY A 144 -21.96 5.56 -14.70
CA GLY A 144 -22.57 4.94 -13.54
C GLY A 144 -22.68 5.89 -12.34
N PRO A 145 -23.18 5.38 -11.18
CA PRO A 145 -23.25 6.16 -9.95
C PRO A 145 -21.84 6.50 -9.44
N LEU A 146 -21.76 7.57 -8.63
CA LEU A 146 -20.52 7.91 -7.93
C LEU A 146 -20.03 6.72 -7.11
N ALA A 147 -18.77 6.36 -7.33
CA ALA A 147 -18.07 5.31 -6.59
C ALA A 147 -16.86 5.91 -5.84
N LEU A 148 -16.50 5.30 -4.73
CA LEU A 148 -15.30 5.62 -3.97
C LEU A 148 -14.61 4.31 -3.57
N GLY A 149 -13.39 4.10 -4.07
CA GLY A 149 -12.72 2.83 -3.80
C GLY A 149 -11.42 2.63 -4.55
N MET A 150 -11.22 1.41 -5.02
CA MET A 150 -9.99 0.99 -5.68
C MET A 150 -10.25 0.68 -7.16
N HIS A 151 -9.22 0.87 -7.99
CA HIS A 151 -9.33 0.49 -9.40
C HIS A 151 -9.69 -0.98 -9.57
N LYS A 152 -10.62 -1.22 -10.49
CA LYS A 152 -11.01 -2.55 -10.91
C LYS A 152 -9.82 -3.26 -11.56
N ARG A 153 -9.66 -4.53 -11.27
CA ARG A 153 -8.57 -5.34 -11.83
C ARG A 153 -8.60 -5.31 -13.36
N GLY A 154 -7.51 -4.82 -13.96
CA GLY A 154 -7.37 -4.72 -15.41
C GLY A 154 -8.06 -3.52 -16.07
N SER A 155 -8.69 -2.64 -15.30
CA SER A 155 -9.21 -1.33 -15.76
C SER A 155 -8.41 -0.17 -15.17
N PHE A 156 -8.28 0.91 -15.96
CA PHE A 156 -7.71 2.18 -15.49
C PHE A 156 -8.79 3.20 -15.11
N TYR A 157 -10.04 2.94 -15.48
CA TYR A 157 -11.14 3.91 -15.33
C TYR A 157 -12.12 3.42 -14.27
N ASP A 158 -12.57 2.17 -14.38
CA ASP A 158 -13.61 1.65 -13.51
C ASP A 158 -13.11 1.44 -12.09
N LEU A 159 -13.92 1.77 -11.11
CA LEU A 159 -13.65 1.55 -9.69
C LEU A 159 -14.49 0.39 -9.13
N VAL A 160 -14.06 -0.08 -7.98
CA VAL A 160 -14.84 -0.96 -7.11
C VAL A 160 -14.97 -0.25 -5.77
N THR A 161 -16.20 0.02 -5.36
CA THR A 161 -16.49 0.56 -4.02
C THR A 161 -16.14 -0.51 -2.99
N VAL A 162 -15.08 -0.27 -2.22
CA VAL A 162 -14.49 -1.29 -1.31
C VAL A 162 -14.99 -1.13 0.14
N SER A 163 -16.30 -1.08 0.30
CA SER A 163 -16.99 -0.84 1.58
C SER A 163 -16.69 -1.87 2.67
N ASP A 164 -16.23 -3.07 2.31
CA ASP A 164 -15.98 -4.19 3.22
C ASP A 164 -14.55 -4.75 3.06
N CYS A 165 -13.61 -3.85 2.72
CA CYS A 165 -12.20 -4.17 2.55
C CYS A 165 -11.60 -4.76 3.83
N GLN A 166 -11.01 -5.96 3.74
CA GLN A 166 -10.51 -6.70 4.90
C GLN A 166 -9.06 -6.36 5.29
N ILE A 167 -8.32 -5.62 4.48
CA ILE A 167 -6.95 -5.21 4.85
C ILE A 167 -6.91 -3.94 5.70
N VAL A 168 -8.03 -3.21 5.80
CA VAL A 168 -8.23 -2.04 6.67
C VAL A 168 -9.29 -2.33 7.73
N ASP A 169 -9.22 -1.63 8.86
CA ASP A 169 -10.18 -1.78 9.95
C ASP A 169 -11.53 -1.08 9.67
N GLU A 170 -12.46 -1.19 10.63
CA GLU A 170 -13.82 -0.66 10.49
C GLU A 170 -13.86 0.86 10.35
N ASP A 171 -12.92 1.59 10.96
CA ASP A 171 -12.89 3.04 10.83
C ASP A 171 -12.71 3.49 9.39
N PHE A 172 -11.81 2.83 8.63
CA PHE A 172 -11.63 3.12 7.21
C PHE A 172 -12.89 2.83 6.40
N ARG A 173 -13.57 1.71 6.69
CA ARG A 173 -14.81 1.30 6.02
C ARG A 173 -15.94 2.30 6.31
N THR A 174 -16.04 2.75 7.56
CA THR A 174 -17.02 3.75 8.01
C THR A 174 -16.75 5.13 7.37
N ILE A 175 -15.48 5.57 7.31
CA ILE A 175 -15.09 6.82 6.66
C ILE A 175 -15.43 6.78 5.18
N LEU A 176 -15.09 5.68 4.48
CA LEU A 176 -15.41 5.51 3.06
C LEU A 176 -16.92 5.60 2.81
N LYS A 177 -17.73 4.83 3.57
CA LYS A 177 -19.20 4.83 3.46
C LYS A 177 -19.78 6.22 3.73
N ALA A 178 -19.33 6.88 4.81
CA ALA A 178 -19.80 8.23 5.16
C ALA A 178 -19.48 9.26 4.07
N THR A 179 -18.29 9.19 3.51
CA THR A 179 -17.82 10.08 2.45
C THR A 179 -18.63 9.87 1.16
N LEU A 180 -18.76 8.62 0.73
CA LEU A 180 -19.52 8.28 -0.48
C LEU A 180 -20.98 8.69 -0.36
N ASP A 181 -21.62 8.37 0.76
CA ASP A 181 -23.01 8.76 1.04
C ASP A 181 -23.21 10.27 0.98
N TYR A 182 -22.28 11.02 1.57
CA TYR A 182 -22.37 12.48 1.62
C TYR A 182 -22.28 13.11 0.22
N PHE A 183 -21.25 12.76 -0.55
CA PHE A 183 -21.04 13.35 -1.88
C PHE A 183 -22.05 12.85 -2.92
N SER A 184 -22.51 11.61 -2.83
CA SER A 184 -23.58 11.09 -3.68
C SER A 184 -24.90 11.85 -3.46
N LYS A 185 -25.28 12.12 -2.20
CA LYS A 185 -26.50 12.89 -1.88
C LYS A 185 -26.46 14.33 -2.37
N ASN A 186 -25.27 14.93 -2.41
CA ASN A 186 -25.08 16.29 -2.88
C ASN A 186 -24.83 16.36 -4.39
N ASN A 187 -24.80 15.23 -5.12
CA ASN A 187 -24.56 15.13 -6.56
C ASN A 187 -23.27 15.83 -7.00
N ILE A 188 -22.20 15.72 -6.21
CA ILE A 188 -20.92 16.37 -6.52
C ILE A 188 -20.17 15.55 -7.57
N PRO A 189 -19.72 16.15 -8.68
CA PRO A 189 -19.06 15.44 -9.76
C PRO A 189 -17.62 15.02 -9.36
N TYR A 190 -17.22 13.82 -9.75
CA TYR A 190 -15.81 13.41 -9.68
C TYR A 190 -15.02 13.96 -10.89
N PHE A 191 -13.71 14.09 -10.73
CA PHE A 191 -12.80 14.51 -11.79
C PHE A 191 -12.64 13.44 -12.86
N HIS A 192 -13.16 13.70 -14.04
CA HIS A 192 -13.13 12.80 -15.17
C HIS A 192 -11.83 12.97 -15.97
N ARG A 193 -10.97 11.96 -15.98
CA ARG A 193 -9.62 12.00 -16.58
C ARG A 193 -9.58 12.35 -18.07
N ALA A 194 -10.60 11.96 -18.85
CA ALA A 194 -10.61 12.22 -20.28
C ALA A 194 -11.07 13.65 -20.63
N THR A 195 -11.92 14.25 -19.80
CA THR A 195 -12.45 15.62 -20.01
C THR A 195 -11.74 16.66 -19.17
N HIS A 196 -11.00 16.23 -18.13
CA HIS A 196 -10.37 17.07 -17.10
C HIS A 196 -11.37 17.98 -16.39
N LYS A 197 -12.61 17.49 -16.18
CA LYS A 197 -13.68 18.20 -15.49
C LYS A 197 -14.20 17.43 -14.31
N GLY A 198 -14.63 18.15 -13.27
CA GLY A 198 -15.18 17.63 -12.03
C GLY A 198 -14.33 17.98 -10.81
N TYR A 199 -14.87 17.75 -9.63
CA TYR A 199 -14.33 18.25 -8.37
C TYR A 199 -13.61 17.13 -7.58
N LEU A 200 -14.28 16.01 -7.26
CA LEU A 200 -13.74 14.98 -6.37
C LEU A 200 -12.65 14.14 -7.04
N ARG A 201 -11.52 13.94 -6.35
CA ARG A 201 -10.40 13.13 -6.88
C ARG A 201 -10.08 11.92 -6.00
N HIS A 202 -9.64 12.16 -4.77
CA HIS A 202 -9.21 11.09 -3.87
C HIS A 202 -9.67 11.35 -2.44
N LEU A 203 -9.76 10.28 -1.67
CA LEU A 203 -9.89 10.30 -0.23
C LEU A 203 -8.70 9.56 0.37
N LEU A 204 -7.81 10.30 1.02
CA LEU A 204 -6.68 9.74 1.74
C LEU A 204 -7.10 9.55 3.21
N VAL A 205 -6.95 8.34 3.71
CA VAL A 205 -7.20 7.99 5.11
C VAL A 205 -5.96 7.39 5.72
N ARG A 206 -5.56 7.88 6.87
CA ARG A 206 -4.53 7.30 7.72
C ARG A 206 -5.04 7.09 9.13
N LYS A 207 -4.67 5.97 9.74
CA LYS A 207 -4.93 5.69 11.15
C LYS A 207 -3.69 5.09 11.79
N ALA A 208 -3.24 5.69 12.87
CA ALA A 208 -2.16 5.13 13.66
C ALA A 208 -2.59 3.82 14.31
N THR A 209 -1.73 2.82 14.24
CA THR A 209 -2.03 1.49 14.76
C THR A 209 -2.01 1.46 16.29
N LYS A 210 -1.08 2.20 16.92
CA LYS A 210 -0.93 2.21 18.38
C LYS A 210 -1.65 3.37 19.05
N THR A 211 -1.60 4.57 18.49
CA THR A 211 -2.27 5.73 19.12
C THR A 211 -3.74 5.85 18.76
N GLY A 212 -4.20 5.16 17.71
CA GLY A 212 -5.58 5.23 17.21
C GLY A 212 -5.95 6.58 16.60
N GLU A 213 -4.99 7.47 16.36
CA GLU A 213 -5.23 8.78 15.74
C GLU A 213 -5.55 8.65 14.26
N ILE A 214 -6.63 9.34 13.80
CA ILE A 214 -7.12 9.29 12.43
C ILE A 214 -6.93 10.64 11.75
N ILE A 215 -6.38 10.63 10.54
CA ILE A 215 -6.43 11.77 9.61
C ILE A 215 -7.15 11.35 8.33
N VAL A 216 -8.04 12.21 7.89
CA VAL A 216 -8.73 12.13 6.60
C VAL A 216 -8.39 13.37 5.79
N ASP A 217 -7.98 13.17 4.54
CA ASP A 217 -7.70 14.24 3.60
C ASP A 217 -8.53 14.04 2.32
N LEU A 218 -9.43 14.97 2.06
CA LEU A 218 -10.21 15.04 0.84
C LEU A 218 -9.40 15.78 -0.22
N VAL A 219 -9.09 15.10 -1.31
CA VAL A 219 -8.36 15.68 -2.44
C VAL A 219 -9.34 16.02 -3.56
N THR A 220 -9.34 17.29 -4.00
CA THR A 220 -10.25 17.80 -5.05
C THR A 220 -9.50 18.64 -6.07
N THR A 221 -10.18 19.01 -7.13
CA THR A 221 -9.75 20.12 -8.01
C THR A 221 -10.27 21.45 -7.45
N THR A 222 -9.87 22.56 -8.08
CA THR A 222 -10.40 23.90 -7.80
C THR A 222 -11.70 24.20 -8.57
N GLN A 223 -12.29 23.22 -9.29
CA GLN A 223 -13.51 23.38 -10.09
C GLN A 223 -14.77 23.29 -9.22
N THR A 224 -15.32 24.42 -8.83
CA THR A 224 -16.44 24.53 -7.87
C THR A 224 -17.74 25.02 -8.51
N GLU A 225 -17.87 24.88 -9.84
CA GLU A 225 -19.08 25.35 -10.54
C GLU A 225 -20.32 24.58 -10.07
N GLY A 226 -21.32 25.32 -9.61
CA GLY A 226 -22.65 24.80 -9.28
C GLY A 226 -22.88 24.47 -7.81
N PHE A 227 -21.90 24.68 -6.92
CA PHE A 227 -22.09 24.51 -5.46
C PHE A 227 -21.21 25.49 -4.65
N ASN A 228 -21.57 25.67 -3.38
CA ASN A 228 -20.76 26.43 -2.43
C ASN A 228 -19.76 25.48 -1.75
N GLU A 229 -18.46 25.66 -2.03
CA GLU A 229 -17.39 24.81 -1.51
C GLU A 229 -17.32 24.86 0.02
N GLU A 230 -17.41 26.06 0.62
CA GLU A 230 -17.31 26.21 2.08
C GLU A 230 -18.41 25.43 2.80
N GLU A 231 -19.67 25.55 2.34
CA GLU A 231 -20.80 24.79 2.90
C GLU A 231 -20.65 23.30 2.66
N LEU A 232 -20.16 22.89 1.49
CA LEU A 232 -19.93 21.50 1.15
C LEU A 232 -18.87 20.87 2.07
N LEU A 233 -17.73 21.54 2.26
CA LEU A 233 -16.66 21.06 3.13
C LEU A 233 -17.05 21.05 4.61
N ALA A 234 -17.81 22.04 5.06
CA ALA A 234 -18.37 22.06 6.41
C ALA A 234 -19.32 20.88 6.65
N GLY A 235 -20.19 20.58 5.69
CA GLY A 235 -21.10 19.44 5.73
C GLY A 235 -20.35 18.10 5.68
N PHE A 236 -19.31 17.97 4.85
CA PHE A 236 -18.45 16.79 4.80
C PHE A 236 -17.78 16.52 6.16
N ARG A 237 -17.15 17.54 6.73
CA ARG A 237 -16.56 17.46 8.08
C ARG A 237 -17.60 17.00 9.10
N TYR A 238 -18.80 17.58 9.10
CA TYR A 238 -19.87 17.19 10.00
C TYR A 238 -20.29 15.72 9.80
N ALA A 239 -20.45 15.28 8.55
CA ALA A 239 -20.82 13.90 8.21
C ALA A 239 -19.80 12.86 8.70
N LEU A 240 -18.50 13.21 8.74
CA LEU A 240 -17.48 12.37 9.33
C LEU A 240 -17.54 12.38 10.86
N LEU A 241 -17.47 13.54 11.48
CA LEU A 241 -17.27 13.69 12.92
C LEU A 241 -18.49 13.27 13.77
N THR A 242 -19.66 13.09 13.17
CA THR A 242 -20.88 12.65 13.88
C THR A 242 -21.08 11.14 13.93
N ARG A 243 -20.18 10.36 13.34
CA ARG A 243 -20.24 8.89 13.39
C ARG A 243 -19.38 8.34 14.53
N HIS A 244 -19.63 7.08 14.87
CA HIS A 244 -18.83 6.37 15.86
C HIS A 244 -17.61 5.72 15.19
N TYR A 245 -16.45 5.80 15.85
CA TYR A 245 -15.17 5.21 15.46
C TYR A 245 -14.47 4.62 16.67
N ASP A 246 -13.66 3.60 16.46
CA ASP A 246 -12.78 3.06 17.50
C ASP A 246 -11.59 4.00 17.75
N GLY A 247 -11.06 4.61 16.68
CA GLY A 247 -10.03 5.64 16.75
C GLY A 247 -10.61 7.04 17.01
N ARG A 248 -9.71 8.01 17.10
CA ARG A 248 -10.09 9.42 17.29
C ARG A 248 -9.59 10.29 16.13
N PHE A 249 -10.44 11.14 15.62
CA PHE A 249 -10.01 12.12 14.62
C PHE A 249 -8.97 13.07 15.18
N LYS A 250 -7.81 13.09 14.57
CA LYS A 250 -6.74 14.05 14.81
C LYS A 250 -6.84 15.22 13.83
N GLY A 251 -7.27 14.94 12.60
CA GLY A 251 -7.48 15.95 11.58
C GLY A 251 -8.42 15.53 10.46
N VAL A 252 -9.11 16.53 9.90
CA VAL A 252 -9.80 16.45 8.61
C VAL A 252 -9.25 17.57 7.74
N LEU A 253 -8.73 17.22 6.58
CA LEU A 253 -8.02 18.11 5.67
C LEU A 253 -8.72 18.19 4.32
N HIS A 254 -8.44 19.24 3.58
CA HIS A 254 -8.82 19.43 2.21
C HIS A 254 -7.59 19.84 1.39
N THR A 255 -7.21 19.02 0.43
CA THR A 255 -6.06 19.26 -0.45
C THR A 255 -6.51 19.53 -1.87
N GLN A 256 -6.02 20.61 -2.44
CA GLN A 256 -6.23 20.96 -3.84
C GLN A 256 -5.19 20.26 -4.73
N ASN A 257 -5.65 19.75 -5.87
CA ASN A 257 -4.83 19.07 -6.86
C ASN A 257 -5.44 19.21 -8.26
N ASP A 258 -4.93 20.15 -9.04
CA ASP A 258 -5.36 20.40 -10.42
C ASP A 258 -4.48 19.67 -11.46
N SER A 259 -3.52 18.84 -11.01
CA SER A 259 -2.67 18.10 -11.94
C SER A 259 -3.48 17.16 -12.83
N VAL A 260 -3.09 17.07 -14.11
CA VAL A 260 -3.73 16.16 -15.09
C VAL A 260 -3.45 14.70 -14.74
N ALA A 261 -2.32 14.43 -14.09
CA ALA A 261 -1.93 13.08 -13.70
C ALA A 261 -2.82 12.54 -12.57
N ASP A 262 -3.08 11.24 -12.62
CA ASP A 262 -3.78 10.52 -11.55
C ASP A 262 -2.82 10.19 -10.40
N VAL A 263 -2.48 11.24 -9.66
CA VAL A 263 -1.56 11.19 -8.53
C VAL A 263 -2.04 12.15 -7.46
N VAL A 264 -1.93 11.75 -6.20
CA VAL A 264 -2.18 12.66 -5.08
C VAL A 264 -0.99 13.62 -4.98
N LYS A 265 -1.21 14.87 -5.37
CA LYS A 265 -0.24 15.96 -5.29
C LYS A 265 -0.79 17.06 -4.41
N ASN A 266 0.03 17.56 -3.52
CA ASN A 266 -0.33 18.69 -2.68
C ASN A 266 0.01 19.99 -3.40
N GLU A 267 -1.03 20.73 -3.81
CA GLU A 267 -0.92 22.09 -4.40
C GLU A 267 -1.48 23.15 -3.44
N GLY A 268 -1.97 22.73 -2.27
CA GLY A 268 -2.48 23.55 -1.17
C GLY A 268 -3.32 22.66 -0.26
N THR A 269 -3.15 22.76 1.06
CA THR A 269 -3.91 21.99 2.04
C THR A 269 -4.47 22.89 3.12
N ASP A 270 -5.79 22.86 3.29
CA ASP A 270 -6.53 23.53 4.35
C ASP A 270 -6.91 22.55 5.45
N VAL A 271 -6.85 22.98 6.72
CA VAL A 271 -7.26 22.20 7.87
C VAL A 271 -8.72 22.50 8.18
N LEU A 272 -9.61 21.55 7.90
CA LEU A 272 -11.04 21.67 8.19
C LEU A 272 -11.36 21.37 9.65
N TYR A 273 -10.53 20.54 10.31
CA TYR A 273 -10.65 20.19 11.73
C TYR A 273 -9.32 19.67 12.26
N GLY A 274 -8.97 20.05 13.51
CA GLY A 274 -7.85 19.53 14.26
C GLY A 274 -6.48 19.90 13.69
N ASP A 275 -5.60 18.92 13.55
CA ASP A 275 -4.21 19.10 13.12
C ASP A 275 -3.96 18.50 11.73
N SER A 276 -2.89 18.96 11.05
CA SER A 276 -2.44 18.41 9.77
C SER A 276 -1.50 17.20 9.91
N TYR A 277 -1.35 16.66 11.10
CA TYR A 277 -0.48 15.53 11.42
C TYR A 277 -1.08 14.66 12.52
N PHE A 278 -0.56 13.46 12.67
CA PHE A 278 -0.85 12.54 13.76
C PHE A 278 0.44 11.86 14.25
N TYR A 279 0.35 11.15 15.35
CA TYR A 279 1.47 10.40 15.90
C TYR A 279 1.23 8.89 15.77
N GLU A 280 2.26 8.18 15.27
CA GLU A 280 2.35 6.72 15.36
C GLU A 280 3.52 6.36 16.27
N GLU A 281 3.47 5.18 16.86
CA GLU A 281 4.54 4.64 17.70
C GLU A 281 5.09 3.35 17.08
N LEU A 282 6.42 3.26 16.95
CA LEU A 282 7.14 2.06 16.54
C LEU A 282 8.28 1.78 17.51
N LEU A 283 8.30 0.56 18.08
CA LEU A 283 9.34 0.09 19.00
C LEU A 283 9.64 1.11 20.13
N GLY A 284 8.61 1.76 20.65
CA GLY A 284 8.70 2.76 21.73
C GLY A 284 9.10 4.16 21.30
N LEU A 285 9.39 4.41 20.03
CA LEU A 285 9.65 5.75 19.49
C LEU A 285 8.40 6.32 18.84
N LYS A 286 8.20 7.64 19.01
CA LYS A 286 7.07 8.38 18.49
C LYS A 286 7.44 9.10 17.21
N PHE A 287 6.57 8.98 16.17
CA PHE A 287 6.78 9.61 14.87
C PHE A 287 5.61 10.51 14.53
N LYS A 288 5.91 11.78 14.24
CA LYS A 288 4.97 12.75 13.67
C LYS A 288 4.83 12.46 12.17
N ILE A 289 3.60 12.20 11.73
CA ILE A 289 3.29 11.77 10.36
C ILE A 289 2.27 12.71 9.76
N THR A 290 2.55 13.22 8.55
CA THR A 290 1.60 13.98 7.73
C THR A 290 0.91 13.08 6.71
N PRO A 291 -0.19 13.51 6.05
CA PRO A 291 -0.85 12.73 5.00
C PRO A 291 0.10 12.26 3.90
N PHE A 292 1.04 13.10 3.50
CA PHE A 292 1.94 12.86 2.35
C PHE A 292 3.28 12.22 2.73
N SER A 293 3.67 12.21 4.02
CA SER A 293 4.91 11.57 4.45
C SER A 293 4.92 10.09 4.09
N PHE A 294 6.05 9.60 3.60
CA PHE A 294 6.25 8.15 3.52
C PHE A 294 6.32 7.55 4.93
N PHE A 295 5.53 6.53 5.15
CA PHE A 295 5.58 5.70 6.36
C PHE A 295 5.08 4.30 5.99
N GLN A 296 5.65 3.25 6.59
CA GLN A 296 5.24 1.87 6.30
C GLN A 296 3.76 1.68 6.57
N THR A 297 3.05 1.10 5.59
CA THR A 297 1.59 0.95 5.65
C THR A 297 1.10 -0.21 6.53
N ASN A 298 2.01 -0.95 7.14
CA ASN A 298 1.78 -1.98 8.15
C ASN A 298 2.75 -1.71 9.31
N SER A 299 2.32 -0.98 10.33
CA SER A 299 3.15 -0.58 11.47
C SER A 299 3.71 -1.79 12.22
N LEU A 300 2.86 -2.81 12.49
CA LEU A 300 3.31 -4.00 13.21
C LEU A 300 4.30 -4.84 12.40
N GLY A 301 4.07 -4.95 11.09
CA GLY A 301 5.03 -5.61 10.19
C GLY A 301 6.35 -4.83 10.06
N ALA A 302 6.28 -3.50 10.13
CA ALA A 302 7.46 -2.64 10.13
C ALA A 302 8.30 -2.82 11.41
N GLU A 303 7.67 -2.97 12.57
CA GLU A 303 8.38 -3.28 13.82
C GLU A 303 9.17 -4.59 13.70
N VAL A 304 8.54 -5.66 13.21
CA VAL A 304 9.22 -6.95 12.98
C VAL A 304 10.40 -6.78 12.01
N LEU A 305 10.21 -6.05 10.91
CA LEU A 305 11.26 -5.79 9.93
C LEU A 305 12.45 -5.05 10.54
N TYR A 306 12.18 -3.98 11.27
CA TYR A 306 13.24 -3.13 11.82
C TYR A 306 13.97 -3.78 13.00
N GLU A 307 13.24 -4.52 13.83
CA GLU A 307 13.83 -5.32 14.91
C GLU A 307 14.74 -6.40 14.36
N THR A 308 14.27 -7.17 13.36
CA THR A 308 15.07 -8.17 12.66
C THR A 308 16.33 -7.56 12.02
N ALA A 309 16.18 -6.41 11.33
CA ALA A 309 17.33 -5.74 10.73
C ALA A 309 18.36 -5.29 11.79
N ARG A 310 17.89 -4.77 12.92
CA ARG A 310 18.76 -4.38 14.04
C ARG A 310 19.48 -5.59 14.64
N GLU A 311 18.78 -6.71 14.82
CA GLU A 311 19.39 -7.96 15.32
C GLU A 311 20.47 -8.47 14.36
N PHE A 312 20.26 -8.46 13.06
CA PHE A 312 21.27 -8.84 12.08
C PHE A 312 22.49 -7.92 12.09
N ILE A 313 22.29 -6.61 12.27
CA ILE A 313 23.39 -5.64 12.32
C ILE A 313 24.23 -5.82 13.61
N LEU A 314 23.58 -6.12 14.73
CA LEU A 314 24.25 -6.36 16.01
C LEU A 314 24.98 -7.73 16.03
N GLY A 315 24.41 -8.76 15.38
CA GLY A 315 24.89 -10.13 15.48
C GLY A 315 24.78 -10.67 16.91
N ASP A 316 25.67 -11.56 17.29
CA ASP A 316 25.72 -12.15 18.63
C ASP A 316 26.20 -11.19 19.73
N ASP A 317 26.91 -10.14 19.35
CA ASP A 317 27.43 -9.12 20.26
C ASP A 317 26.56 -7.85 20.21
N LYS A 318 25.71 -7.69 21.23
CA LYS A 318 24.81 -6.53 21.37
C LYS A 318 25.57 -5.19 21.50
N ASP A 319 26.84 -5.23 21.87
CA ASP A 319 27.71 -4.07 22.00
C ASP A 319 28.55 -3.82 20.74
N SER A 320 28.34 -4.59 19.69
CA SER A 320 29.13 -4.56 18.44
C SER A 320 29.17 -3.18 17.77
N LEU A 321 28.15 -2.35 18.00
CA LEU A 321 28.04 -0.98 17.48
C LEU A 321 28.45 0.10 18.46
N ASN A 322 28.81 -0.26 19.69
CA ASN A 322 29.31 0.70 20.67
C ASN A 322 30.53 1.45 20.11
N GLY A 323 30.50 2.77 20.13
CA GLY A 323 31.53 3.61 19.59
C GLY A 323 31.56 3.76 18.07
N LYS A 324 30.67 3.08 17.33
CA LYS A 324 30.58 3.14 15.86
C LYS A 324 29.55 4.16 15.38
N THR A 325 29.76 4.65 14.16
CA THR A 325 28.79 5.45 13.40
C THR A 325 28.05 4.53 12.40
N VAL A 326 26.73 4.62 12.40
CA VAL A 326 25.84 3.90 11.46
C VAL A 326 25.33 4.90 10.41
N TYR A 327 25.29 4.50 9.15
CA TYR A 327 24.74 5.30 8.06
C TYR A 327 23.42 4.68 7.59
N ASP A 328 22.37 5.48 7.58
CA ASP A 328 21.09 5.18 6.98
C ASP A 328 20.97 5.93 5.65
N LEU A 329 21.21 5.23 4.56
CA LEU A 329 21.19 5.82 3.22
C LEU A 329 19.78 5.79 2.65
N TYR A 330 19.30 6.92 2.13
CA TYR A 330 17.92 7.15 1.72
C TYR A 330 16.95 7.09 2.91
N SER A 331 17.31 7.82 3.97
CA SER A 331 16.70 7.68 5.30
C SER A 331 15.23 8.14 5.37
N GLY A 332 14.72 8.86 4.37
CA GLY A 332 13.36 9.41 4.40
C GLY A 332 13.13 10.26 5.64
N THR A 333 12.08 9.98 6.39
CA THR A 333 11.76 10.65 7.66
C THR A 333 12.58 10.13 8.85
N GLY A 334 13.68 9.40 8.59
CA GLY A 334 14.65 8.96 9.59
C GLY A 334 14.18 7.83 10.50
N THR A 335 13.20 7.04 10.11
CA THR A 335 12.63 5.97 10.96
C THR A 335 13.67 4.92 11.34
N ILE A 336 14.41 4.37 10.35
CA ILE A 336 15.44 3.35 10.61
C ILE A 336 16.60 3.96 11.40
N ALA A 337 17.06 5.14 11.00
CA ALA A 337 18.11 5.86 11.70
C ALA A 337 17.81 5.99 13.21
N GLN A 338 16.60 6.45 13.54
CA GLN A 338 16.20 6.63 14.94
C GLN A 338 16.09 5.31 15.70
N LEU A 339 15.61 4.23 15.05
CA LEU A 339 15.55 2.90 15.67
C LEU A 339 16.93 2.28 15.91
N MET A 340 17.97 2.72 15.20
CA MET A 340 19.36 2.31 15.40
C MET A 340 20.09 3.16 16.45
N ALA A 341 19.63 4.38 16.71
CA ALA A 341 20.29 5.32 17.61
C ALA A 341 20.59 4.77 19.03
N PRO A 342 19.68 4.00 19.67
CA PRO A 342 19.94 3.48 21.01
C PRO A 342 21.10 2.46 21.10
N VAL A 343 21.55 1.90 20.00
CA VAL A 343 22.53 0.79 19.96
C VAL A 343 23.87 1.18 19.34
N CYS A 344 24.09 2.47 19.03
CA CYS A 344 25.33 2.95 18.42
C CYS A 344 25.76 4.32 18.97
N LYS A 345 26.99 4.72 18.68
CA LYS A 345 27.52 6.04 19.09
C LYS A 345 26.80 7.19 18.37
N GLU A 346 26.59 7.04 17.07
CA GLU A 346 26.01 8.06 16.19
C GLU A 346 25.32 7.42 15.01
N VAL A 347 24.21 7.99 14.57
CA VAL A 347 23.57 7.64 13.30
C VAL A 347 23.58 8.85 12.38
N VAL A 348 23.94 8.63 11.13
CA VAL A 348 23.88 9.65 10.08
C VAL A 348 22.86 9.21 9.01
N GLY A 349 21.71 9.86 8.96
CA GLY A 349 20.72 9.69 7.93
C GLY A 349 21.06 10.57 6.72
N VAL A 350 21.00 9.99 5.52
CA VAL A 350 21.27 10.69 4.25
C VAL A 350 20.00 10.65 3.40
N GLU A 351 19.44 11.83 3.14
CA GLU A 351 18.22 12.01 2.36
C GLU A 351 18.35 13.27 1.49
N ILE A 352 17.76 13.24 0.28
CA ILE A 352 17.80 14.36 -0.67
C ILE A 352 16.56 15.27 -0.55
N VAL A 353 15.44 14.74 -0.02
CA VAL A 353 14.18 15.46 0.10
C VAL A 353 14.20 16.29 1.38
N GLU A 354 14.28 17.60 1.25
CA GLU A 354 14.45 18.55 2.37
C GLU A 354 13.33 18.42 3.41
N GLU A 355 12.07 18.27 2.99
CA GLU A 355 10.91 18.08 3.88
C GLU A 355 11.05 16.80 4.73
N ALA A 356 11.58 15.73 4.13
CA ALA A 356 11.84 14.48 4.85
C ALA A 356 12.97 14.63 5.88
N VAL A 357 14.03 15.36 5.53
CA VAL A 357 15.13 15.70 6.45
C VAL A 357 14.63 16.55 7.64
N CYS A 358 13.78 17.55 7.37
CA CYS A 358 13.17 18.36 8.44
C CYS A 358 12.31 17.48 9.37
N ALA A 359 11.46 16.60 8.80
CA ALA A 359 10.65 15.67 9.58
C ALA A 359 11.51 14.69 10.40
N ALA A 360 12.64 14.21 9.84
CA ALA A 360 13.57 13.33 10.54
C ALA A 360 14.19 14.04 11.77
N LYS A 361 14.62 15.29 11.63
CA LYS A 361 15.15 16.10 12.72
C LYS A 361 14.09 16.38 13.81
N GLU A 362 12.86 16.72 13.42
CA GLU A 362 11.75 16.92 14.35
C GLU A 362 11.45 15.64 15.13
N ASN A 363 11.40 14.49 14.46
CA ASN A 363 11.14 13.20 15.10
C ASN A 363 12.28 12.77 16.03
N ALA A 364 13.54 13.00 15.65
CA ALA A 364 14.67 12.70 16.52
C ALA A 364 14.64 13.57 17.80
N ALA A 365 14.36 14.87 17.67
CA ALA A 365 14.18 15.76 18.81
C ALA A 365 12.99 15.34 19.70
N LEU A 366 11.86 14.95 19.10
CA LEU A 366 10.68 14.43 19.81
C LEU A 366 11.02 13.21 20.69
N ASN A 367 11.93 12.36 20.19
CA ASN A 367 12.36 11.13 20.87
C ASN A 367 13.60 11.32 21.75
N GLY A 368 14.15 12.53 21.85
CA GLY A 368 15.35 12.83 22.66
C GLY A 368 16.61 12.12 22.15
N LEU A 369 16.73 11.92 20.82
CA LEU A 369 17.83 11.21 20.17
C LEU A 369 18.88 12.20 19.68
N ASP A 370 19.77 12.66 20.58
CA ASP A 370 20.82 13.66 20.28
C ASP A 370 21.93 13.11 19.38
N ASN A 371 22.04 11.77 19.23
CA ASN A 371 23.05 11.10 18.41
C ASN A 371 22.60 10.82 16.98
N CYS A 372 21.42 11.34 16.55
CA CYS A 372 20.96 11.31 15.17
C CYS A 372 21.33 12.60 14.43
N LYS A 373 21.93 12.46 13.26
CA LYS A 373 22.22 13.56 12.33
C LYS A 373 21.54 13.30 10.98
N PHE A 374 21.01 14.36 10.34
CA PHE A 374 20.33 14.28 9.05
C PHE A 374 20.74 15.44 8.14
#